data_f772d1fc3475880d04d47b2dde662dcc
#
_entry.id   f772d1fc3475880d04d47b2dde662dcc
#
_cell.length_a   1.000
_cell.length_b   1.000
_cell.length_c   1.000
_cell.angle_alpha   90.00
_cell.angle_beta   90.00
_cell.angle_gamma   90.00
#
_symmetry.space_group_name_H-M   'P 1'
#
loop_
_entity.id
_entity.type
_entity.pdbx_description
1 polymer ?
#
loop_
_entity_poly.entity_id
_entity_poly.type
_entity_poly.pdbx_seq_one_letter_code
_entity_poly.pdbx_strand_id
1 'polypeptide(L)'
;VLIVAYGGMSKLALQVKEVLLSKFEVGGDVVILKQLSPLSFSLDLLKDKYEYLISIEEGIKEHGIGGEILANLLESEVKIDSLIRIGAFGIFGTLASSEERNIPNLDWVIKIIQQRLDVI
;
A
#
# COMPACT_ATOMS: atom_id res chain seq x y z
N VAL A 1 3.59 8.45 6.90
CA VAL A 1 2.80 7.52 6.07
C VAL A 1 2.47 6.26 6.84
N LEU A 2 1.39 5.61 6.49
CA LEU A 2 1.06 4.26 6.95
C LEU A 2 1.01 3.35 5.75
N ILE A 3 1.80 2.29 5.76
CA ILE A 3 1.85 1.30 4.69
C ILE A 3 1.07 0.06 5.14
N VAL A 4 0.12 -0.37 4.34
CA VAL A 4 -0.69 -1.55 4.62
C VAL A 4 -0.43 -2.60 3.55
N ALA A 5 -0.10 -3.81 3.97
CA ALA A 5 0.20 -4.90 3.06
C ALA A 5 -0.26 -6.23 3.65
N TYR A 6 -0.27 -7.27 2.83
CA TYR A 6 -0.55 -8.63 3.28
C TYR A 6 0.23 -9.65 2.44
N GLY A 7 0.37 -10.84 2.97
CA GLY A 7 0.96 -11.97 2.25
C GLY A 7 2.37 -11.67 1.73
N GLY A 8 2.60 -11.98 0.48
CA GLY A 8 3.91 -11.86 -0.15
C GLY A 8 4.45 -10.44 -0.27
N MET A 9 3.61 -9.42 -0.12
CA MET A 9 4.03 -8.02 -0.16
C MET A 9 4.49 -7.49 1.19
N SER A 10 4.43 -8.27 2.25
CA SER A 10 4.81 -7.85 3.60
C SER A 10 6.27 -7.44 3.69
N LYS A 11 7.16 -8.24 3.10
CA LYS A 11 8.60 -7.93 3.07
C LYS A 11 8.88 -6.66 2.26
N LEU A 12 8.22 -6.51 1.13
CA LEU A 12 8.35 -5.32 0.30
C LEU A 12 7.91 -4.07 1.06
N ALA A 13 6.81 -4.14 1.80
CA ALA A 13 6.34 -3.03 2.61
C ALA A 13 7.37 -2.56 3.63
N LEU A 14 8.04 -3.50 4.30
CA LEU A 14 9.11 -3.19 5.23
C LEU A 14 10.31 -2.54 4.54
N GLN A 15 10.66 -3.00 3.36
CA GLN A 15 11.74 -2.40 2.57
C GLN A 15 11.38 -0.98 2.13
N VAL A 16 10.14 -0.74 1.72
CA VAL A 16 9.65 0.58 1.36
C VAL A 16 9.75 1.54 2.54
N LYS A 17 9.34 1.11 3.72
CA LYS A 17 9.46 1.92 4.94
C LYS A 17 10.90 2.36 5.17
N GLU A 18 11.85 1.44 5.06
CA GLU A 18 13.27 1.74 5.27
C GLU A 18 13.82 2.72 4.24
N VAL A 19 13.47 2.55 2.98
CA VAL A 19 13.91 3.45 1.91
C VAL A 19 13.34 4.84 2.09
N LEU A 20 12.07 4.94 2.44
CA LEU A 20 11.44 6.25 2.67
C LEU A 20 12.13 7.00 3.81
N LEU A 21 12.46 6.32 4.88
CA LEU A 21 13.15 6.95 6.00
C LEU A 21 14.58 7.32 5.65
N SER A 22 15.37 6.40 5.09
CA SER A 22 16.80 6.60 4.87
C SER A 22 17.12 7.55 3.71
N LYS A 23 16.34 7.50 2.63
CA LYS A 23 16.62 8.33 1.44
C LYS A 23 15.81 9.62 1.37
N PHE A 24 14.62 9.63 1.91
CA PHE A 24 13.70 10.76 1.76
C PHE A 24 13.30 11.40 3.09
N GLU A 25 13.80 10.88 4.20
CA GLU A 25 13.47 11.36 5.55
C GLU A 25 11.96 11.36 5.84
N VAL A 26 11.23 10.42 5.21
CA VAL A 26 9.80 10.24 5.43
C VAL A 26 9.59 9.10 6.41
N GLY A 27 9.08 9.43 7.59
CA GLY A 27 8.76 8.44 8.62
C GLY A 27 7.45 7.72 8.31
N GLY A 28 7.36 6.46 8.73
CA GLY A 28 6.15 5.69 8.51
C GLY A 28 6.10 4.43 9.35
N ASP A 29 4.93 3.85 9.38
CA ASP A 29 4.66 2.56 10.02
C ASP A 29 4.11 1.59 9.00
N VAL A 30 4.22 0.29 9.30
CA VAL A 30 3.70 -0.77 8.45
C VAL A 30 2.69 -1.61 9.23
N VAL A 31 1.54 -1.85 8.62
CA VAL A 31 0.55 -2.79 9.14
C VAL A 31 0.47 -3.97 8.18
N ILE A 32 0.66 -5.17 8.71
CA ILE A 32 0.51 -6.40 7.94
C ILE A 32 -0.85 -7.01 8.29
N LEU A 33 -1.71 -7.09 7.29
CA LEU A 33 -3.06 -7.64 7.46
C LEU A 33 -2.97 -9.16 7.55
N LYS A 34 -3.57 -9.72 8.59
CA LYS A 34 -3.65 -11.18 8.78
C LYS A 34 -4.99 -11.73 8.33
N GLN A 35 -5.99 -10.88 8.20
CA GLN A 35 -7.33 -11.27 7.80
C GLN A 35 -7.88 -10.24 6.81
N LEU A 36 -8.39 -10.70 5.69
CA LEU A 36 -8.90 -9.85 4.62
C LEU A 36 -10.43 -9.78 4.58
N SER A 37 -11.10 -10.80 5.09
CA SER A 37 -12.57 -10.87 5.07
C SER A 37 -13.11 -11.47 6.38
N PRO A 38 -13.77 -10.69 7.25
CA PRO A 38 -13.81 -9.23 7.21
C PRO A 38 -12.42 -8.62 7.40
N LEU A 39 -12.24 -7.41 6.91
CA LEU A 39 -10.94 -6.75 6.95
C LEU A 39 -10.51 -6.51 8.40
N SER A 40 -9.37 -7.08 8.80
CA SER A 40 -8.81 -6.96 10.13
C SER A 40 -7.84 -5.79 10.20
N PHE A 41 -8.40 -4.63 10.52
CA PHE A 41 -7.65 -3.39 10.50
C PHE A 41 -8.27 -2.40 11.49
N SER A 42 -7.51 -1.96 12.48
CA SER A 42 -8.01 -0.99 13.44
C SER A 42 -7.97 0.41 12.87
N LEU A 43 -9.13 0.99 12.64
CA LEU A 43 -9.26 2.35 12.12
C LEU A 43 -8.76 3.40 13.12
N ASP A 44 -8.67 3.06 14.40
CA ASP A 44 -8.15 3.97 15.42
C ASP A 44 -6.69 4.32 15.17
N LEU A 45 -5.94 3.45 14.48
CA LEU A 45 -4.56 3.72 14.10
C LEU A 45 -4.44 4.94 13.18
N LEU A 46 -5.50 5.26 12.45
CA LEU A 46 -5.49 6.31 11.44
C LEU A 46 -5.91 7.67 11.96
N LYS A 47 -6.49 7.75 13.16
CA LYS A 47 -7.00 9.02 13.68
C LYS A 47 -5.85 9.98 13.96
N ASP A 48 -5.83 11.06 13.19
CA ASP A 48 -4.93 12.22 13.37
C ASP A 48 -3.43 11.90 13.34
N LYS A 49 -3.03 10.75 12.79
CA LYS A 49 -1.66 10.30 12.87
C LYS A 49 -0.92 10.24 11.52
N TYR A 50 -1.63 9.98 10.43
CA TYR A 50 -1.00 9.80 9.12
C TYR A 50 -1.66 10.67 8.05
N GLU A 51 -0.84 11.32 7.24
CA GLU A 51 -1.32 12.08 6.08
C GLU A 51 -1.61 11.16 4.90
N TYR A 52 -0.78 10.14 4.72
CA TYR A 52 -0.88 9.24 3.58
C TYR A 52 -1.04 7.80 4.03
N LEU A 53 -1.97 7.11 3.39
CA LEU A 53 -2.14 5.67 3.51
C LEU A 53 -1.70 5.04 2.20
N ILE A 54 -0.82 4.06 2.27
CA ILE A 54 -0.29 3.37 1.09
C ILE A 54 -0.64 1.90 1.21
N SER A 55 -1.40 1.37 0.25
CA SER A 55 -1.69 -0.06 0.20
C SER A 55 -0.85 -0.74 -0.87
N ILE A 56 -0.26 -1.88 -0.55
CA ILE A 56 0.58 -2.65 -1.48
C ILE A 56 0.07 -4.09 -1.50
N GLU A 57 -0.31 -4.59 -2.67
CA GLU A 57 -0.85 -5.93 -2.82
C GLU A 57 -0.37 -6.63 -4.09
N GLU A 58 -0.37 -7.96 -4.08
CA GLU A 58 -0.08 -8.77 -5.27
C GLU A 58 -1.26 -8.83 -6.22
N GLY A 59 -2.46 -8.66 -5.68
CA GLY A 59 -3.68 -8.64 -6.48
C GLY A 59 -3.75 -7.44 -7.39
N ILE A 60 -4.67 -7.51 -8.34
CA ILE A 60 -4.92 -6.41 -9.26
C ILE A 60 -5.41 -5.20 -8.47
N LYS A 61 -4.85 -4.03 -8.74
CA LYS A 61 -5.20 -2.78 -8.05
C LYS A 61 -6.69 -2.50 -8.10
N GLU A 62 -7.29 -2.65 -9.28
CA GLU A 62 -8.73 -2.50 -9.48
C GLU A 62 -9.46 -3.64 -8.76
N HIS A 63 -10.43 -3.29 -7.92
CA HIS A 63 -11.19 -4.23 -7.08
C HIS A 63 -10.36 -4.93 -5.99
N GLY A 64 -9.17 -4.40 -5.69
CA GLY A 64 -8.29 -4.98 -4.68
C GLY A 64 -8.56 -4.46 -3.26
N ILE A 65 -7.74 -4.91 -2.33
CA ILE A 65 -7.85 -4.57 -0.89
C ILE A 65 -7.73 -3.06 -0.64
N GLY A 66 -6.94 -2.36 -1.45
CA GLY A 66 -6.82 -0.90 -1.32
C GLY A 66 -8.16 -0.19 -1.45
N GLY A 67 -9.01 -0.65 -2.38
CA GLY A 67 -10.36 -0.12 -2.54
C GLY A 67 -11.25 -0.42 -1.35
N GLU A 68 -11.14 -1.63 -0.79
CA GLU A 68 -11.90 -2.02 0.41
C GLU A 68 -11.49 -1.19 1.63
N ILE A 69 -10.20 -0.92 1.78
CA ILE A 69 -9.71 -0.04 2.84
C ILE A 69 -10.33 1.34 2.70
N LEU A 70 -10.35 1.90 1.49
CA LEU A 70 -10.95 3.20 1.24
C LEU A 70 -12.43 3.22 1.60
N ALA A 71 -13.18 2.18 1.21
CA ALA A 71 -14.61 2.08 1.53
C ALA A 71 -14.82 2.07 3.04
N ASN A 72 -14.04 1.29 3.78
CA ASN A 72 -14.14 1.25 5.24
C ASN A 72 -13.84 2.60 5.88
N LEU A 73 -12.85 3.32 5.37
CA LEU A 73 -12.51 4.66 5.87
C LEU A 73 -13.66 5.64 5.68
N LEU A 74 -14.27 5.64 4.49
CA LEU A 74 -15.38 6.52 4.18
C LEU A 74 -16.60 6.22 5.04
N GLU A 75 -16.91 4.93 5.23
CA GLU A 75 -18.05 4.51 6.06
C GLU A 75 -17.85 4.85 7.54
N SER A 76 -16.60 4.83 8.00
CA SER A 76 -16.24 5.09 9.40
C SER A 76 -15.96 6.57 9.69
N GLU A 77 -16.07 7.41 8.69
CA GLU A 77 -15.84 8.87 8.81
C GLU A 77 -14.41 9.20 9.26
N VAL A 78 -13.44 8.31 9.02
CA VAL A 78 -12.03 8.57 9.29
C VAL A 78 -11.47 9.42 8.16
N LYS A 79 -10.83 10.51 8.51
CA LYS A 79 -10.20 11.40 7.54
C LYS A 79 -8.76 10.98 7.29
N ILE A 80 -8.41 10.88 6.01
CA ILE A 80 -7.03 10.72 5.58
C ILE A 80 -6.84 11.60 4.34
N ASP A 81 -5.69 12.25 4.24
CA ASP A 81 -5.46 13.22 3.18
C ASP A 81 -5.33 12.56 1.82
N SER A 82 -4.68 11.42 1.77
CA SER A 82 -4.48 10.71 0.50
C SER A 82 -4.34 9.21 0.69
N LEU A 83 -4.88 8.46 -0.26
CA LEU A 83 -4.68 7.02 -0.37
C LEU A 83 -3.93 6.73 -1.67
N ILE A 84 -2.82 6.03 -1.56
CA ILE A 84 -2.03 5.56 -2.69
C ILE A 84 -2.22 4.05 -2.75
N ARG A 85 -2.87 3.55 -3.81
CA ARG A 85 -3.10 2.12 -4.00
C ARG A 85 -2.09 1.57 -4.98
N ILE A 86 -1.35 0.56 -4.59
CA ILE A 86 -0.34 -0.10 -5.43
C ILE A 86 -0.69 -1.57 -5.50
N GLY A 87 -0.90 -2.07 -6.69
CA GLY A 87 -1.24 -3.46 -6.95
C GLY A 87 -0.73 -3.89 -8.32
N ALA A 88 -0.95 -5.15 -8.66
CA ALA A 88 -0.55 -5.68 -9.95
C ALA A 88 -1.32 -5.02 -11.09
N PHE A 89 -0.72 -5.02 -12.28
CA PHE A 89 -1.44 -4.59 -13.48
C PHE A 89 -2.49 -5.63 -13.86
N GLY A 90 -3.62 -5.18 -14.38
CA GLY A 90 -4.73 -6.04 -14.80
C GLY A 90 -4.47 -6.85 -16.06
N ILE A 91 -3.22 -7.10 -16.41
CA ILE A 91 -2.84 -7.88 -17.57
C ILE A 91 -2.51 -9.30 -17.12
N PHE A 92 -3.27 -10.26 -17.62
CA PHE A 92 -3.07 -11.66 -17.27
C PHE A 92 -1.99 -12.28 -18.15
N GLY A 93 -0.81 -12.51 -17.57
CA GLY A 93 0.22 -13.33 -18.21
C GLY A 93 0.08 -14.76 -17.72
N THR A 94 0.20 -15.72 -18.61
CA THR A 94 0.16 -17.14 -18.26
C THR A 94 1.55 -17.68 -17.91
N LEU A 95 2.59 -16.89 -18.13
CA LEU A 95 3.97 -17.26 -17.86
C LEU A 95 4.47 -16.59 -16.58
N ALA A 96 5.26 -17.32 -15.79
CA ALA A 96 5.84 -16.81 -14.55
C ALA A 96 6.61 -15.48 -14.74
N SER A 97 7.30 -15.33 -15.88
CA SER A 97 8.01 -14.09 -16.19
C SER A 97 7.09 -12.90 -16.39
N SER A 98 5.86 -13.13 -16.89
CA SER A 98 4.86 -12.08 -17.05
C SER A 98 4.29 -11.68 -15.69
N GLU A 99 4.08 -12.66 -14.81
CA GLU A 99 3.60 -12.39 -13.46
C GLU A 99 4.59 -11.53 -12.68
N GLU A 100 5.89 -11.85 -12.73
CA GLU A 100 6.92 -11.08 -12.05
C GLU A 100 6.97 -9.63 -12.50
N ARG A 101 6.74 -9.36 -13.79
CA ARG A 101 6.72 -8.01 -14.34
C ARG A 101 5.49 -7.21 -13.95
N ASN A 102 4.40 -7.89 -13.62
CA ASN A 102 3.14 -7.26 -13.28
C ASN A 102 2.93 -7.05 -11.77
N ILE A 103 3.77 -7.65 -10.94
CA ILE A 103 3.71 -7.54 -9.49
C ILE A 103 4.56 -6.36 -9.01
N PRO A 104 4.09 -5.58 -8.04
CA PRO A 104 4.88 -4.48 -7.49
C PRO A 104 6.27 -4.91 -7.01
N ASN A 105 7.27 -4.11 -7.33
CA ASN A 105 8.62 -4.28 -6.83
C ASN A 105 9.09 -2.97 -6.18
N LEU A 106 10.22 -3.01 -5.47
CA LEU A 106 10.70 -1.87 -4.70
C LEU A 106 10.88 -0.60 -5.54
N ASP A 107 11.55 -0.69 -6.69
CA ASP A 107 11.80 0.48 -7.53
C ASP A 107 10.51 1.09 -8.05
N TRP A 108 9.59 0.26 -8.49
CA TRP A 108 8.29 0.70 -8.98
C TRP A 108 7.49 1.40 -7.88
N VAL A 109 7.40 0.78 -6.71
CA VAL A 109 6.65 1.33 -5.57
C VAL A 109 7.25 2.67 -5.13
N ILE A 110 8.56 2.76 -5.01
CA ILE A 110 9.22 4.01 -4.62
C ILE A 110 8.97 5.12 -5.63
N LYS A 111 9.01 4.83 -6.93
CA LYS A 111 8.71 5.83 -7.97
C LYS A 111 7.28 6.38 -7.83
N ILE A 112 6.31 5.52 -7.61
CA ILE A 112 4.92 5.95 -7.43
C ILE A 112 4.79 6.85 -6.21
N ILE A 113 5.39 6.44 -5.10
CA ILE A 113 5.32 7.21 -3.85
C ILE A 113 6.00 8.58 -4.02
N GLN A 114 7.16 8.63 -4.67
CA GLN A 114 7.85 9.89 -4.93
C GLN A 114 6.97 10.87 -5.72
N GLN A 115 6.33 10.37 -6.76
CA GLN A 115 5.45 11.21 -7.59
C GLN A 115 4.26 11.75 -6.81
N ARG A 116 3.73 10.98 -5.88
CA ARG A 116 2.54 11.35 -5.11
C ARG A 116 2.85 12.22 -3.90
N LEU A 117 4.00 12.05 -3.28
CA LEU A 117 4.39 12.79 -2.07
C LEU A 117 5.19 14.07 -2.40
N ASP A 118 5.52 14.32 -3.65
CA ASP A 118 6.41 15.42 -4.04
C ASP A 118 7.74 15.42 -3.27
N VAL A 119 8.23 14.24 -2.93
CA VAL A 119 9.51 14.06 -2.25
C VAL A 119 10.57 13.78 -3.30
N ILE A 120 11.44 14.72 -3.52
CA ILE A 120 12.49 14.60 -4.52
C ILE A 120 13.86 14.66 -3.87
#